data_7c7f26d823f92eabfce0a588d5aa94b3
#
_entry.id   7c7f26d823f92eabfce0a588d5aa94b3
#
_cell.length_a   1.000
_cell.length_b   1.000
_cell.length_c   1.000
_cell.angle_alpha   90.00
_cell.angle_beta   90.00
_cell.angle_gamma   90.00
#
_symmetry.space_group_name_H-M   'P 1'
#
loop_
_entity.id
_entity.type
_entity.pdbx_description
1 polymer ?
#
loop_
_entity_poly.entity_id
_entity_poly.type
_entity_poly.pdbx_seq_one_letter_code
_entity_poly.pdbx_strand_id
1 'polypeptide(L)'
;FINQFSEKIYVSGGSNKKDSVFKDYNRLLQNYYYGIGWIHDEDSVYTMILPDNEAWDKAYEQVSPYFKVYNADEAVADSITKVQTGQAIVYGLTFGGRITDPGSADTLVTVTGNVIRSTKDYFAGYRQELASNGLMFLADGNLHLDDTCVWNQPIIVEGEDLDRRLVTASGTSAYVRDVDGTSVVKGISENSYLEVSGSSLNPGVTFDIPNVLATKYDIYVDFVPPAIDGNSRATEKTCLSYKMKVEQENGRTKYENRQGKNDEELIVGGDSVGDVYMKTVKVWSAYQFPTSDFYDAMWYLDEGNADKVNEISPKTTLEIKTNVTNAELNVKYVRRFRIDRIRFVPAKNN
;
A
#
# COMPACT_ATOMS: atom_id res chain seq x y z
N PHE A 1 12.13 7.98 -20.06
CA PHE A 1 11.55 8.07 -18.69
C PHE A 1 12.60 8.48 -17.65
N ILE A 2 13.69 7.72 -17.49
CA ILE A 2 14.70 7.96 -16.42
C ILE A 2 15.25 9.38 -16.44
N ASN A 3 15.56 9.94 -17.59
CA ASN A 3 16.17 11.28 -17.71
C ASN A 3 15.28 12.43 -17.25
N GLN A 4 13.96 12.26 -17.15
CA GLN A 4 13.05 13.31 -16.66
C GLN A 4 13.25 13.64 -15.17
N PHE A 5 13.91 12.76 -14.41
CA PHE A 5 14.23 12.95 -13.00
C PHE A 5 15.61 13.59 -12.77
N SER A 6 16.29 14.02 -13.84
CA SER A 6 17.60 14.64 -13.74
C SER A 6 17.47 16.13 -13.43
N GLU A 7 18.24 16.61 -12.47
CA GLU A 7 18.33 18.02 -12.05
C GLU A 7 19.77 18.41 -11.75
N LYS A 8 20.05 19.72 -11.71
CA LYS A 8 21.34 20.24 -11.30
C LYS A 8 21.28 20.73 -9.87
N ILE A 9 21.97 20.05 -8.98
CA ILE A 9 22.08 20.44 -7.57
C ILE A 9 23.33 21.28 -7.32
N TYR A 10 23.19 22.28 -6.47
CA TYR A 10 24.31 23.10 -6.03
C TYR A 10 25.15 22.33 -5.00
N VAL A 11 26.46 22.22 -5.27
CA VAL A 11 27.39 21.47 -4.40
C VAL A 11 28.28 22.41 -3.59
N SER A 12 28.85 23.43 -4.24
CA SER A 12 29.67 24.42 -3.59
C SER A 12 29.84 25.69 -4.45
N GLY A 13 30.16 26.79 -3.84
CA GLY A 13 30.48 28.04 -4.55
C GLY A 13 31.06 29.08 -3.63
N GLY A 14 31.88 29.96 -4.21
CA GLY A 14 32.39 31.14 -3.55
C GLY A 14 31.36 32.26 -3.46
N SER A 15 31.75 33.39 -2.88
CA SER A 15 30.92 34.61 -2.75
C SER A 15 30.41 35.18 -4.09
N ASN A 16 30.98 34.73 -5.20
CA ASN A 16 30.55 35.10 -6.56
C ASN A 16 29.80 33.93 -7.22
N LYS A 17 28.57 34.17 -7.68
CA LYS A 17 27.76 33.18 -8.41
C LYS A 17 28.45 32.54 -9.63
N LYS A 18 29.54 33.16 -10.16
CA LYS A 18 30.29 32.61 -11.28
C LYS A 18 31.15 31.39 -10.94
N ASP A 19 31.44 31.19 -9.65
CA ASP A 19 32.28 30.07 -9.16
C ASP A 19 31.44 28.93 -8.56
N SER A 20 30.14 28.91 -8.82
CA SER A 20 29.22 27.87 -8.32
C SER A 20 29.44 26.57 -9.05
N VAL A 21 29.62 25.48 -8.30
CA VAL A 21 29.74 24.13 -8.83
C VAL A 21 28.39 23.44 -8.72
N PHE A 22 27.89 22.96 -9.84
CA PHE A 22 26.68 22.17 -9.92
C PHE A 22 27.05 20.74 -10.30
N LYS A 23 26.33 19.78 -9.71
CA LYS A 23 26.42 18.36 -10.05
C LYS A 23 25.07 17.92 -10.64
N ASP A 24 25.12 17.13 -11.69
CA ASP A 24 23.91 16.47 -12.18
C ASP A 24 23.49 15.41 -11.16
N TYR A 25 22.22 15.45 -10.79
CA TYR A 25 21.60 14.53 -9.86
C TYR A 25 20.34 13.95 -10.52
N ASN A 26 20.17 12.63 -10.44
CA ASN A 26 18.98 11.98 -10.91
C ASN A 26 18.32 11.25 -9.74
N ARG A 27 17.15 11.71 -9.33
CA ARG A 27 16.44 11.17 -8.17
C ARG A 27 16.10 9.69 -8.31
N LEU A 28 15.75 9.24 -9.51
CA LEU A 28 15.43 7.83 -9.75
C LEU A 28 16.67 6.93 -9.66
N LEU A 29 17.86 7.45 -9.99
CA LEU A 29 19.11 6.68 -9.95
C LEU A 29 19.85 6.80 -8.60
N GLN A 30 19.72 7.92 -7.91
CA GLN A 30 20.58 8.29 -6.80
C GLN A 30 19.87 8.43 -5.45
N ASN A 31 18.53 8.33 -5.41
CA ASN A 31 17.81 8.37 -4.16
C ASN A 31 17.91 7.01 -3.45
N TYR A 32 18.30 7.03 -2.17
CA TYR A 32 18.48 5.81 -1.37
C TYR A 32 17.18 5.02 -1.17
N TYR A 33 16.04 5.72 -1.04
CA TYR A 33 14.75 5.09 -0.72
C TYR A 33 13.92 4.74 -1.95
N TYR A 34 14.03 5.52 -3.03
CA TYR A 34 13.15 5.44 -4.19
C TYR A 34 13.88 5.19 -5.51
N GLY A 35 15.21 5.05 -5.44
CA GLY A 35 16.04 4.84 -6.62
C GLY A 35 16.01 3.39 -7.12
N ILE A 36 16.16 3.24 -8.44
CA ILE A 36 16.32 1.92 -9.10
C ILE A 36 17.76 1.41 -9.10
N GLY A 37 18.64 2.05 -8.34
CA GLY A 37 20.06 1.73 -8.27
C GLY A 37 20.96 2.69 -9.05
N TRP A 38 22.24 2.66 -8.75
CA TRP A 38 23.26 3.51 -9.35
C TRP A 38 23.77 2.90 -10.65
N ILE A 39 22.86 2.66 -11.58
CA ILE A 39 23.12 1.96 -12.84
C ILE A 39 24.14 2.68 -13.76
N HIS A 40 24.41 3.95 -13.48
CA HIS A 40 25.41 4.78 -14.17
C HIS A 40 26.81 4.71 -13.54
N ASP A 41 26.97 3.99 -12.43
CA ASP A 41 28.21 3.87 -11.70
C ASP A 41 28.93 2.56 -12.10
N GLU A 42 30.12 2.68 -12.64
CA GLU A 42 30.95 1.55 -13.08
C GLU A 42 31.42 0.67 -11.92
N ASP A 43 31.46 1.17 -10.70
CA ASP A 43 31.82 0.40 -9.50
C ASP A 43 30.65 -0.46 -8.98
N SER A 44 29.45 -0.24 -9.50
CA SER A 44 28.23 -0.96 -9.12
C SER A 44 27.84 -1.98 -10.19
N VAL A 45 27.41 -3.17 -9.79
CA VAL A 45 27.07 -4.26 -10.73
C VAL A 45 25.57 -4.55 -10.69
N TYR A 46 24.93 -4.50 -11.86
CA TYR A 46 23.49 -4.74 -12.00
C TYR A 46 23.16 -5.69 -13.14
N THR A 47 22.00 -6.30 -13.04
CA THR A 47 21.28 -6.94 -14.14
C THR A 47 20.02 -6.13 -14.39
N MET A 48 19.78 -5.72 -15.64
CA MET A 48 18.64 -4.88 -15.98
C MET A 48 17.91 -5.42 -17.22
N ILE A 49 16.58 -5.39 -17.18
CA ILE A 49 15.72 -5.60 -18.35
C ILE A 49 15.52 -4.26 -19.03
N LEU A 50 15.82 -4.19 -20.33
CA LEU A 50 15.68 -2.98 -21.15
C LEU A 50 14.63 -3.21 -22.23
N PRO A 51 13.45 -2.61 -22.12
CA PRO A 51 12.44 -2.68 -23.16
C PRO A 51 12.81 -1.77 -24.35
N ASP A 52 12.47 -2.19 -25.55
CA ASP A 52 12.37 -1.29 -26.68
C ASP A 52 11.12 -0.38 -26.57
N ASN A 53 10.94 0.52 -27.51
CA ASN A 53 9.80 1.45 -27.46
C ASN A 53 8.45 0.72 -27.56
N GLU A 54 8.36 -0.34 -28.38
CA GLU A 54 7.12 -1.11 -28.53
C GLU A 54 6.77 -1.86 -27.23
N ALA A 55 7.75 -2.50 -26.60
CA ALA A 55 7.59 -3.18 -25.33
C ALA A 55 7.19 -2.19 -24.21
N TRP A 56 7.81 -1.01 -24.19
CA TRP A 56 7.47 0.05 -23.25
C TRP A 56 6.05 0.55 -23.41
N ASP A 57 5.62 0.85 -24.64
CA ASP A 57 4.28 1.39 -24.92
C ASP A 57 3.20 0.39 -24.52
N LYS A 58 3.38 -0.90 -24.84
CA LYS A 58 2.47 -1.97 -24.40
C LYS A 58 2.42 -2.11 -22.87
N ALA A 59 3.57 -2.05 -22.22
CA ALA A 59 3.66 -2.08 -20.75
C ALA A 59 2.93 -0.87 -20.14
N TYR A 60 3.12 0.31 -20.73
CA TYR A 60 2.44 1.52 -20.27
C TYR A 60 0.91 1.41 -20.42
N GLU A 61 0.40 0.93 -21.55
CA GLU A 61 -1.03 0.68 -21.75
C GLU A 61 -1.62 -0.31 -20.74
N GLN A 62 -0.86 -1.34 -20.38
CA GLN A 62 -1.27 -2.35 -19.39
C GLN A 62 -1.31 -1.79 -17.96
N VAL A 63 -0.34 -0.96 -17.59
CA VAL A 63 -0.11 -0.51 -16.21
C VAL A 63 -0.84 0.78 -15.88
N SER A 64 -0.96 1.72 -16.83
CA SER A 64 -1.53 3.04 -16.60
C SER A 64 -2.95 3.04 -15.99
N PRO A 65 -3.85 2.09 -16.30
CA PRO A 65 -5.18 2.08 -15.70
C PRO A 65 -5.17 1.95 -14.16
N TYR A 66 -4.15 1.31 -13.58
CA TYR A 66 -4.00 1.17 -12.13
C TYR A 66 -3.70 2.50 -11.44
N PHE A 67 -3.03 3.43 -12.14
CA PHE A 67 -2.55 4.71 -11.62
C PHE A 67 -3.40 5.90 -12.07
N LYS A 68 -4.61 5.65 -12.57
CA LYS A 68 -5.54 6.72 -12.96
C LYS A 68 -5.91 7.56 -11.74
N VAL A 69 -5.55 8.85 -11.75
CA VAL A 69 -5.86 9.79 -10.67
C VAL A 69 -6.90 10.81 -11.13
N TYR A 70 -7.54 11.49 -10.17
CA TYR A 70 -8.30 12.70 -10.41
C TYR A 70 -7.47 13.94 -10.05
N ASN A 71 -7.51 14.92 -10.93
CA ASN A 71 -7.10 16.29 -10.64
C ASN A 71 -8.04 17.24 -11.41
N ALA A 72 -8.30 18.44 -10.87
CA ALA A 72 -9.11 19.45 -11.54
C ALA A 72 -8.46 19.96 -12.83
N ASP A 73 -7.13 19.87 -12.93
CA ASP A 73 -6.34 20.09 -14.13
C ASP A 73 -5.99 18.72 -14.73
N GLU A 74 -6.55 18.42 -15.90
CA GLU A 74 -6.36 17.15 -16.61
C GLU A 74 -4.89 16.92 -16.99
N ALA A 75 -4.15 17.97 -17.37
CA ALA A 75 -2.74 17.85 -17.70
C ALA A 75 -1.89 17.47 -16.46
N VAL A 76 -2.28 17.91 -15.27
CA VAL A 76 -1.67 17.48 -14.01
C VAL A 76 -2.01 16.02 -13.72
N ALA A 77 -3.27 15.61 -13.88
CA ALA A 77 -3.70 14.22 -13.70
C ALA A 77 -2.91 13.27 -14.62
N ASP A 78 -2.80 13.62 -15.91
CA ASP A 78 -2.04 12.85 -16.90
C ASP A 78 -0.56 12.78 -16.54
N SER A 79 0.03 13.90 -16.07
CA SER A 79 1.43 13.93 -15.64
C SER A 79 1.68 13.01 -14.45
N ILE A 80 0.82 13.03 -13.43
CA ILE A 80 0.90 12.15 -12.26
C ILE A 80 0.77 10.69 -12.70
N THR A 81 -0.25 10.36 -13.47
CA THR A 81 -0.47 9.00 -13.99
C THR A 81 0.73 8.50 -14.77
N LYS A 82 1.31 9.34 -15.63
CA LYS A 82 2.49 9.00 -16.43
C LYS A 82 3.72 8.71 -15.57
N VAL A 83 3.98 9.53 -14.57
CA VAL A 83 5.12 9.35 -13.67
C VAL A 83 4.96 8.06 -12.85
N GLN A 84 3.81 7.86 -12.22
CA GLN A 84 3.55 6.69 -11.37
C GLN A 84 3.57 5.39 -12.18
N THR A 85 2.98 5.39 -13.37
CA THR A 85 3.00 4.24 -14.29
C THR A 85 4.42 3.86 -14.68
N GLY A 86 5.21 4.83 -15.14
CA GLY A 86 6.58 4.58 -15.54
C GLY A 86 7.46 4.12 -14.38
N GLN A 87 7.24 4.66 -13.18
CA GLN A 87 7.94 4.25 -11.97
C GLN A 87 7.60 2.80 -11.60
N ALA A 88 6.31 2.42 -11.63
CA ALA A 88 5.88 1.05 -11.39
C ALA A 88 6.52 0.06 -12.36
N ILE A 89 6.64 0.42 -13.65
CA ILE A 89 7.31 -0.43 -14.63
C ILE A 89 8.80 -0.59 -14.28
N VAL A 90 9.55 0.51 -14.11
CA VAL A 90 11.01 0.43 -13.90
C VAL A 90 11.39 -0.23 -12.57
N TYR A 91 10.52 -0.21 -11.56
CA TYR A 91 10.76 -0.86 -10.28
C TYR A 91 10.83 -2.40 -10.37
N GLY A 92 10.30 -2.97 -11.45
CA GLY A 92 10.43 -4.39 -11.77
C GLY A 92 11.67 -4.76 -12.58
N LEU A 93 12.45 -3.81 -13.10
CA LEU A 93 13.41 -4.08 -14.17
C LEU A 93 14.86 -4.19 -13.71
N THR A 94 15.22 -3.78 -12.49
CA THR A 94 16.63 -3.73 -12.06
C THR A 94 16.88 -4.66 -10.88
N PHE A 95 17.96 -5.46 -10.99
CA PHE A 95 18.39 -6.44 -10.00
C PHE A 95 19.85 -6.20 -9.63
N GLY A 96 20.21 -6.43 -8.37
CA GLY A 96 21.60 -6.33 -7.92
C GLY A 96 22.46 -7.48 -8.42
N GLY A 97 23.71 -7.18 -8.79
CA GLY A 97 24.68 -8.19 -9.24
C GLY A 97 24.52 -8.62 -10.69
N ARG A 98 25.42 -9.52 -11.13
CA ARG A 98 25.44 -10.11 -12.47
C ARG A 98 24.75 -11.46 -12.46
N ILE A 99 23.50 -11.52 -12.92
CA ILE A 99 22.65 -12.71 -12.92
C ILE A 99 22.63 -13.30 -14.34
N THR A 100 23.48 -14.31 -14.60
CA THR A 100 23.65 -14.89 -15.94
C THR A 100 22.53 -15.85 -16.33
N ASP A 101 21.90 -16.50 -15.37
CA ASP A 101 20.77 -17.44 -15.56
C ASP A 101 19.66 -17.14 -14.56
N PRO A 102 18.90 -16.05 -14.79
CA PRO A 102 17.83 -15.64 -13.86
C PRO A 102 16.71 -16.68 -13.78
N GLY A 103 16.44 -17.42 -14.85
CA GLY A 103 15.37 -18.44 -14.90
C GLY A 103 15.64 -19.69 -14.07
N SER A 104 16.86 -19.87 -13.53
CA SER A 104 17.20 -20.99 -12.64
C SER A 104 16.84 -20.72 -11.16
N ALA A 105 16.57 -19.48 -10.80
CA ALA A 105 16.20 -19.09 -9.44
C ALA A 105 14.67 -19.18 -9.24
N ASP A 106 14.24 -19.67 -8.08
CA ASP A 106 12.81 -19.68 -7.72
C ASP A 106 12.26 -18.27 -7.54
N THR A 107 13.09 -17.38 -7.00
CA THR A 107 12.75 -15.97 -6.78
C THR A 107 13.94 -15.07 -7.03
N LEU A 108 13.67 -13.84 -7.49
CA LEU A 108 14.65 -12.77 -7.56
C LEU A 108 14.08 -11.51 -6.89
N VAL A 109 14.94 -10.74 -6.25
CA VAL A 109 14.54 -9.49 -5.61
C VAL A 109 15.13 -8.33 -6.41
N THR A 110 14.26 -7.38 -6.79
CA THR A 110 14.69 -6.15 -7.45
C THR A 110 15.43 -5.23 -6.47
N VAL A 111 16.16 -4.26 -6.98
CA VAL A 111 16.82 -3.25 -6.12
C VAL A 111 15.83 -2.42 -5.31
N THR A 112 14.57 -2.37 -5.71
CA THR A 112 13.47 -1.70 -5.00
C THR A 112 12.73 -2.62 -4.01
N GLY A 113 13.21 -3.86 -3.82
CA GLY A 113 12.67 -4.81 -2.84
C GLY A 113 11.51 -5.67 -3.35
N ASN A 114 11.10 -5.55 -4.60
CA ASN A 114 10.02 -6.37 -5.16
C ASN A 114 10.49 -7.80 -5.39
N VAL A 115 9.70 -8.79 -4.98
CA VAL A 115 10.02 -10.21 -5.08
C VAL A 115 9.37 -10.83 -6.30
N ILE A 116 10.15 -11.06 -7.35
CA ILE A 116 9.70 -11.74 -8.57
C ILE A 116 9.72 -13.25 -8.34
N ARG A 117 8.58 -13.91 -8.46
CA ARG A 117 8.40 -15.34 -8.15
C ARG A 117 8.44 -16.26 -9.38
N SER A 118 8.03 -15.75 -10.55
CA SER A 118 8.04 -16.51 -11.81
C SER A 118 9.23 -16.10 -12.68
N THR A 119 10.44 -16.25 -12.17
CA THR A 119 11.67 -15.73 -12.80
C THR A 119 11.87 -16.23 -14.21
N LYS A 120 11.56 -17.53 -14.47
CA LYS A 120 11.67 -18.14 -15.80
C LYS A 120 10.78 -17.43 -16.83
N ASP A 121 9.54 -17.14 -16.49
CA ASP A 121 8.60 -16.45 -17.38
C ASP A 121 8.93 -14.97 -17.50
N TYR A 122 9.39 -14.37 -16.39
CA TYR A 122 9.75 -12.96 -16.31
C TYR A 122 10.91 -12.58 -17.24
N PHE A 123 11.88 -13.49 -17.45
CA PHE A 123 13.03 -13.30 -18.34
C PHE A 123 12.92 -14.06 -19.67
N ALA A 124 11.77 -14.68 -19.95
CA ALA A 124 11.61 -15.52 -21.13
C ALA A 124 11.77 -14.74 -22.44
N GLY A 125 12.57 -15.29 -23.35
CA GLY A 125 12.72 -14.76 -24.71
C GLY A 125 13.57 -13.49 -24.85
N TYR A 126 14.10 -12.93 -23.77
CA TYR A 126 14.96 -11.76 -23.83
C TYR A 126 16.37 -12.11 -24.31
N ARG A 127 16.94 -11.22 -25.12
CA ARG A 127 18.31 -11.34 -25.59
C ARG A 127 19.27 -10.75 -24.57
N GLN A 128 20.25 -11.57 -24.15
CA GLN A 128 21.25 -11.16 -23.17
C GLN A 128 22.41 -10.43 -23.85
N GLU A 129 22.82 -9.30 -23.28
CA GLU A 129 23.96 -8.49 -23.71
C GLU A 129 24.84 -8.12 -22.49
N LEU A 130 26.13 -7.92 -22.74
CA LEU A 130 27.05 -7.46 -21.72
C LEU A 130 27.08 -5.94 -21.66
N ALA A 131 27.05 -5.40 -20.43
CA ALA A 131 27.39 -4.01 -20.15
C ALA A 131 28.73 -3.95 -19.38
N SER A 132 29.37 -2.78 -19.34
CA SER A 132 30.61 -2.58 -18.57
C SER A 132 30.44 -2.97 -17.11
N ASN A 133 29.33 -2.55 -16.51
CA ASN A 133 29.00 -2.77 -15.10
C ASN A 133 27.88 -3.80 -14.88
N GLY A 134 27.64 -4.75 -15.79
CA GLY A 134 26.61 -5.76 -15.54
C GLY A 134 26.11 -6.54 -16.75
N LEU A 135 24.82 -6.88 -16.71
CA LEU A 135 24.11 -7.58 -17.77
C LEU A 135 22.84 -6.83 -18.15
N MET A 136 22.53 -6.85 -19.44
CA MET A 136 21.27 -6.35 -19.98
C MET A 136 20.48 -7.50 -20.60
N PHE A 137 19.18 -7.54 -20.36
CA PHE A 137 18.22 -8.39 -21.03
C PHE A 137 17.32 -7.52 -21.89
N LEU A 138 17.48 -7.58 -23.20
CA LEU A 138 16.75 -6.75 -24.15
C LEU A 138 15.40 -7.38 -24.43
N ALA A 139 14.35 -6.66 -24.08
CA ALA A 139 12.95 -7.05 -24.29
C ALA A 139 12.43 -6.39 -25.56
N ASP A 140 12.47 -7.14 -26.67
CA ASP A 140 12.04 -6.68 -27.97
C ASP A 140 10.53 -6.92 -28.15
N GLY A 141 9.75 -5.84 -28.29
CA GLY A 141 8.32 -5.83 -28.59
C GLY A 141 7.38 -6.28 -27.48
N ASN A 142 7.85 -6.83 -26.36
CA ASN A 142 7.04 -7.21 -25.22
C ASN A 142 7.83 -7.21 -23.92
N LEU A 143 7.22 -6.74 -22.84
CA LEU A 143 7.77 -6.77 -21.48
C LEU A 143 6.90 -7.67 -20.61
N HIS A 144 7.51 -8.68 -19.98
CA HIS A 144 6.79 -9.54 -19.04
C HIS A 144 6.71 -8.82 -17.69
N LEU A 145 5.50 -8.51 -17.26
CA LEU A 145 5.23 -7.81 -16.02
C LEU A 145 4.47 -8.73 -15.06
N ASP A 146 4.80 -8.65 -13.79
CA ASP A 146 4.08 -9.31 -12.70
C ASP A 146 3.50 -8.22 -11.79
N ASP A 147 2.22 -7.88 -12.00
CA ASP A 147 1.52 -6.84 -11.25
C ASP A 147 1.50 -7.17 -9.75
N THR A 148 1.30 -8.44 -9.39
CA THR A 148 1.20 -8.89 -8.00
C THR A 148 2.53 -8.84 -7.26
N CYS A 149 3.64 -8.80 -7.99
CA CYS A 149 4.98 -8.71 -7.41
C CYS A 149 5.49 -7.27 -7.30
N VAL A 150 5.04 -6.37 -8.19
CA VAL A 150 5.62 -5.01 -8.30
C VAL A 150 4.71 -3.91 -7.77
N TRP A 151 3.47 -3.76 -8.26
CA TRP A 151 2.61 -2.64 -7.86
C TRP A 151 1.27 -3.05 -7.26
N ASN A 152 0.67 -4.15 -7.70
CA ASN A 152 -0.66 -4.58 -7.28
C ASN A 152 -0.59 -5.52 -6.06
N GLN A 153 0.10 -5.07 -5.02
CA GLN A 153 0.31 -5.82 -3.79
C GLN A 153 -0.80 -5.54 -2.77
N PRO A 154 -1.01 -6.43 -1.80
CA PRO A 154 -1.92 -6.16 -0.70
C PRO A 154 -1.49 -4.92 0.11
N ILE A 155 -2.45 -4.05 0.43
CA ILE A 155 -2.25 -2.94 1.35
C ILE A 155 -2.63 -3.45 2.74
N ILE A 156 -1.72 -3.27 3.69
CA ILE A 156 -1.91 -3.65 5.08
C ILE A 156 -1.80 -2.40 5.94
N VAL A 157 -2.78 -2.19 6.81
CA VAL A 157 -2.78 -1.13 7.82
C VAL A 157 -2.95 -1.80 9.17
N GLU A 158 -1.92 -1.74 10.00
CA GLU A 158 -1.95 -2.30 11.35
C GLU A 158 -2.85 -1.45 12.26
N GLY A 159 -3.59 -2.09 13.14
CA GLY A 159 -4.55 -1.40 14.02
C GLY A 159 -3.87 -0.45 15.00
N GLU A 160 -2.65 -0.78 15.44
CA GLU A 160 -1.82 0.01 16.34
C GLU A 160 -1.10 1.18 15.66
N ASP A 161 -1.02 1.22 14.32
CA ASP A 161 -0.34 2.30 13.60
C ASP A 161 -1.01 3.65 13.86
N LEU A 162 -0.34 4.48 14.66
CA LEU A 162 -0.84 5.81 15.05
C LEU A 162 -0.86 6.78 13.88
N ASP A 163 0.06 6.63 12.94
CA ASP A 163 0.18 7.53 11.79
C ASP A 163 -0.95 7.30 10.78
N ARG A 164 -1.55 6.09 10.79
CA ARG A 164 -2.70 5.74 9.95
C ARG A 164 -4.04 5.98 10.64
N ARG A 165 -4.05 6.19 11.95
CA ARG A 165 -5.28 6.46 12.71
C ARG A 165 -5.60 7.95 12.71
N LEU A 166 -6.49 8.39 11.81
CA LEU A 166 -6.82 9.79 11.59
C LEU A 166 -7.73 10.40 12.66
N VAL A 167 -8.81 9.69 13.01
CA VAL A 167 -9.86 10.20 13.89
C VAL A 167 -10.39 9.10 14.79
N THR A 168 -10.59 9.45 16.07
CA THR A 168 -11.40 8.68 17.01
C THR A 168 -12.73 9.35 17.23
N ALA A 169 -13.84 8.60 17.17
CA ALA A 169 -15.17 9.15 17.41
C ALA A 169 -15.30 9.66 18.87
N SER A 170 -16.15 10.65 19.07
CA SER A 170 -16.40 11.22 20.41
C SER A 170 -16.80 10.12 21.41
N GLY A 171 -16.23 10.16 22.60
CA GLY A 171 -16.45 9.16 23.65
C GLY A 171 -15.78 7.81 23.42
N THR A 172 -14.82 7.76 22.49
CA THR A 172 -14.00 6.57 22.22
C THR A 172 -12.71 6.60 23.03
N SER A 173 -12.40 5.48 23.66
CA SER A 173 -11.08 5.14 24.19
C SER A 173 -10.41 4.16 23.21
N ALA A 174 -9.22 4.49 22.72
CA ALA A 174 -8.47 3.69 21.77
C ALA A 174 -7.04 3.52 22.30
N TYR A 175 -6.68 2.28 22.65
CA TYR A 175 -5.40 1.96 23.27
C TYR A 175 -4.70 0.86 22.49
N VAL A 176 -3.42 1.06 22.19
CA VAL A 176 -2.53 0.01 21.71
C VAL A 176 -2.25 -0.95 22.88
N ARG A 177 -2.29 -2.25 22.58
CA ARG A 177 -2.05 -3.34 23.52
C ARG A 177 -0.99 -4.26 22.96
N ASP A 178 0.06 -4.49 23.74
CA ASP A 178 1.09 -5.46 23.42
C ASP A 178 0.68 -6.86 23.91
N VAL A 179 1.11 -7.86 23.15
CA VAL A 179 0.85 -9.27 23.43
C VAL A 179 2.18 -9.98 23.64
N ASP A 180 2.34 -10.58 24.80
CA ASP A 180 3.53 -11.38 25.08
C ASP A 180 3.43 -12.81 24.51
N GLY A 181 4.55 -13.54 24.51
CA GLY A 181 4.63 -14.91 23.99
C GLY A 181 3.76 -15.92 24.76
N THR A 182 3.19 -15.56 25.92
CA THR A 182 2.34 -16.43 26.75
C THR A 182 0.87 -16.33 26.36
N SER A 183 0.51 -15.38 25.50
CA SER A 183 -0.87 -15.20 25.05
C SER A 183 -1.47 -16.47 24.46
N VAL A 184 -2.72 -16.75 24.83
CA VAL A 184 -3.51 -17.86 24.28
C VAL A 184 -3.91 -17.61 22.82
N VAL A 185 -4.06 -16.34 22.43
CA VAL A 185 -4.37 -15.94 21.04
C VAL A 185 -3.08 -15.89 20.24
N LYS A 186 -3.08 -16.60 19.11
CA LYS A 186 -1.95 -16.65 18.18
C LYS A 186 -2.29 -15.98 16.86
N GLY A 187 -1.25 -15.52 16.15
CA GLY A 187 -1.39 -14.93 14.81
C GLY A 187 -1.71 -13.43 14.81
N ILE A 188 -1.59 -12.76 15.95
CA ILE A 188 -1.64 -11.31 16.06
C ILE A 188 -0.38 -10.74 15.37
N SER A 189 -0.60 -9.83 14.43
CA SER A 189 0.48 -9.17 13.69
C SER A 189 1.34 -8.33 14.64
N GLU A 190 2.65 -8.33 14.44
CA GLU A 190 3.62 -7.55 15.22
C GLU A 190 3.49 -7.67 16.75
N ASN A 191 2.70 -8.65 17.24
CA ASN A 191 2.37 -8.87 18.66
C ASN A 191 1.71 -7.66 19.34
N SER A 192 0.98 -6.85 18.61
CA SER A 192 0.21 -5.74 19.14
C SER A 192 -1.14 -5.58 18.41
N TYR A 193 -2.06 -4.87 19.04
CA TYR A 193 -3.38 -4.60 18.47
C TYR A 193 -4.00 -3.34 19.06
N LEU A 194 -5.01 -2.78 18.38
CA LEU A 194 -5.78 -1.67 18.87
C LEU A 194 -7.04 -2.14 19.60
N GLU A 195 -7.17 -1.83 20.91
CA GLU A 195 -8.42 -1.96 21.64
C GLU A 195 -9.22 -0.66 21.55
N VAL A 196 -10.46 -0.77 21.10
CA VAL A 196 -11.41 0.35 20.96
C VAL A 196 -12.62 0.11 21.86
N SER A 197 -12.94 1.07 22.72
CA SER A 197 -14.06 0.95 23.66
C SER A 197 -14.75 2.28 23.94
N GLY A 198 -16.00 2.24 24.40
CA GLY A 198 -16.77 3.40 24.82
C GLY A 198 -17.94 3.02 25.72
N SER A 199 -18.32 3.93 26.64
CA SER A 199 -19.38 3.68 27.62
C SER A 199 -20.73 4.30 27.21
N SER A 200 -20.72 5.56 26.79
CA SER A 200 -21.95 6.34 26.52
C SER A 200 -22.35 6.40 25.06
N LEU A 201 -21.37 6.39 24.15
CA LEU A 201 -21.55 6.47 22.71
C LEU A 201 -20.97 5.23 22.03
N ASN A 202 -21.35 5.02 20.78
CA ASN A 202 -20.72 3.99 19.94
C ASN A 202 -19.28 4.42 19.62
N PRO A 203 -18.27 3.72 20.16
CA PRO A 203 -16.88 4.02 19.83
C PRO A 203 -16.54 3.65 18.40
N GLY A 204 -15.62 4.40 17.82
CA GLY A 204 -15.15 4.15 16.45
C GLY A 204 -13.84 4.82 16.17
N VAL A 205 -13.14 4.30 15.19
CA VAL A 205 -11.87 4.79 14.66
C VAL A 205 -11.92 4.86 13.16
N THR A 206 -11.23 5.84 12.59
CA THR A 206 -11.07 6.03 11.15
C THR A 206 -9.61 5.90 10.79
N PHE A 207 -9.31 5.03 9.85
CA PHE A 207 -7.97 4.81 9.32
C PHE A 207 -7.81 5.44 7.95
N ASP A 208 -6.62 5.95 7.68
CA ASP A 208 -6.11 6.24 6.34
C ASP A 208 -5.69 4.93 5.68
N ILE A 209 -6.12 4.73 4.44
CA ILE A 209 -5.71 3.59 3.62
C ILE A 209 -4.82 4.10 2.49
N PRO A 210 -3.50 4.01 2.64
CA PRO A 210 -2.57 4.60 1.68
C PRO A 210 -2.45 3.75 0.42
N ASN A 211 -2.03 4.39 -0.67
CA ASN A 211 -1.58 3.73 -1.90
C ASN A 211 -2.63 2.82 -2.56
N VAL A 212 -3.91 3.16 -2.44
CA VAL A 212 -4.97 2.44 -3.13
C VAL A 212 -4.89 2.72 -4.63
N LEU A 213 -4.87 1.66 -5.44
CA LEU A 213 -4.84 1.74 -6.89
C LEU A 213 -6.25 1.74 -7.48
N ALA A 214 -6.40 2.21 -8.73
CA ALA A 214 -7.65 2.16 -9.47
C ALA A 214 -7.95 0.72 -9.95
N THR A 215 -8.16 -0.19 -9.01
CA THR A 215 -8.40 -1.62 -9.26
C THR A 215 -9.41 -2.19 -8.27
N LYS A 216 -9.65 -3.50 -8.36
CA LYS A 216 -10.58 -4.19 -7.46
C LYS A 216 -9.86 -4.75 -6.25
N TYR A 217 -10.45 -4.56 -5.07
CA TYR A 217 -9.96 -5.16 -3.83
C TYR A 217 -11.04 -5.94 -3.09
N ASP A 218 -10.63 -7.07 -2.52
CA ASP A 218 -11.31 -7.69 -1.39
C ASP A 218 -10.82 -7.01 -0.11
N ILE A 219 -11.74 -6.48 0.69
CA ILE A 219 -11.39 -5.70 1.89
C ILE A 219 -11.71 -6.51 3.13
N TYR A 220 -10.70 -6.73 3.97
CA TYR A 220 -10.78 -7.52 5.18
C TYR A 220 -10.39 -6.69 6.40
N VAL A 221 -10.98 -7.05 7.54
CA VAL A 221 -10.54 -6.59 8.86
C VAL A 221 -10.33 -7.81 9.74
N ASP A 222 -9.15 -7.92 10.33
CA ASP A 222 -8.79 -8.99 11.25
C ASP A 222 -8.99 -8.49 12.69
N PHE A 223 -9.77 -9.25 13.48
CA PHE A 223 -10.12 -8.91 14.84
C PHE A 223 -9.51 -9.89 15.83
N VAL A 224 -8.98 -9.34 16.94
CA VAL A 224 -8.51 -10.12 18.06
C VAL A 224 -9.72 -10.52 18.93
N PRO A 225 -9.87 -11.83 19.26
CA PRO A 225 -11.01 -12.31 20.03
C PRO A 225 -11.01 -11.79 21.47
N PRO A 226 -12.18 -11.64 22.10
CA PRO A 226 -12.29 -11.18 23.50
C PRO A 226 -11.57 -12.07 24.52
N ALA A 227 -11.32 -13.33 24.19
CA ALA A 227 -10.57 -14.28 25.01
C ALA A 227 -9.13 -13.81 25.35
N ILE A 228 -8.59 -12.84 24.61
CA ILE A 228 -7.30 -12.20 24.91
C ILE A 228 -7.27 -11.60 26.33
N ASP A 229 -8.40 -11.10 26.82
CA ASP A 229 -8.54 -10.52 28.16
C ASP A 229 -8.91 -11.57 29.23
N GLY A 230 -8.87 -12.85 28.88
CA GLY A 230 -9.21 -13.96 29.77
C GLY A 230 -10.67 -14.42 29.66
N ASN A 231 -10.95 -15.55 30.30
CA ASN A 231 -12.22 -16.27 30.16
C ASN A 231 -13.47 -15.47 30.59
N SER A 232 -13.34 -14.51 31.49
CA SER A 232 -14.46 -13.68 31.95
C SER A 232 -15.06 -12.79 30.84
N ARG A 233 -14.31 -12.52 29.78
CA ARG A 233 -14.73 -11.70 28.64
C ARG A 233 -14.86 -12.49 27.33
N ALA A 234 -14.53 -13.76 27.33
CA ALA A 234 -14.49 -14.57 26.11
C ALA A 234 -15.81 -14.57 25.32
N THR A 235 -16.96 -14.43 26.03
CA THR A 235 -18.29 -14.38 25.40
C THR A 235 -18.76 -12.98 25.01
N GLU A 236 -17.97 -11.93 25.23
CA GLU A 236 -18.30 -10.58 24.77
C GLU A 236 -18.42 -10.55 23.25
N LYS A 237 -19.46 -9.91 22.75
CA LYS A 237 -19.65 -9.68 21.31
C LYS A 237 -20.12 -8.26 21.05
N THR A 238 -19.81 -7.76 19.86
CA THR A 238 -20.28 -6.45 19.40
C THR A 238 -20.77 -6.54 17.97
N CYS A 239 -21.66 -5.63 17.60
CA CYS A 239 -22.07 -5.43 16.22
C CYS A 239 -21.34 -4.19 15.67
N LEU A 240 -20.78 -4.29 14.49
CA LEU A 240 -20.01 -3.23 13.85
C LEU A 240 -20.74 -2.61 12.65
N SER A 241 -20.34 -1.42 12.32
CA SER A 241 -20.63 -0.74 11.06
C SER A 241 -19.32 -0.23 10.47
N TYR A 242 -19.27 -0.24 9.15
CA TYR A 242 -18.14 0.24 8.38
C TYR A 242 -18.58 1.36 7.44
N LYS A 243 -17.75 2.38 7.31
CA LYS A 243 -17.96 3.47 6.36
C LYS A 243 -16.64 3.75 5.65
N MET A 244 -16.62 3.54 4.34
CA MET A 244 -15.46 3.80 3.50
C MET A 244 -15.69 5.09 2.70
N LYS A 245 -14.71 5.99 2.75
CA LYS A 245 -14.63 7.18 1.91
C LYS A 245 -13.85 6.84 0.66
N VAL A 246 -14.36 7.20 -0.51
CA VAL A 246 -13.73 6.91 -1.82
C VAL A 246 -13.86 8.14 -2.72
N GLU A 247 -12.76 8.53 -3.37
CA GLU A 247 -12.79 9.55 -4.42
C GLU A 247 -13.31 8.95 -5.73
N GLN A 248 -14.16 9.68 -6.42
CA GLN A 248 -14.73 9.31 -7.72
C GLN A 248 -13.94 9.96 -8.87
N GLU A 249 -14.09 9.44 -10.09
CA GLU A 249 -13.45 9.98 -11.31
C GLU A 249 -13.73 11.47 -11.57
N ASN A 250 -14.77 12.04 -10.99
CA ASN A 250 -15.12 13.45 -11.07
C ASN A 250 -14.68 14.25 -9.85
N GLY A 251 -13.83 13.71 -8.99
CA GLY A 251 -13.31 14.31 -7.77
C GLY A 251 -14.31 14.37 -6.61
N ARG A 252 -15.54 13.88 -6.80
CA ARG A 252 -16.51 13.85 -5.69
C ARG A 252 -16.19 12.72 -4.73
N THR A 253 -16.44 12.97 -3.46
CA THR A 253 -16.38 11.92 -2.44
C THR A 253 -17.65 11.09 -2.45
N LYS A 254 -17.50 9.77 -2.48
CA LYS A 254 -18.57 8.80 -2.22
C LYS A 254 -18.29 8.10 -0.89
N TYR A 255 -19.36 7.85 -0.14
CA TYR A 255 -19.29 7.03 1.08
C TYR A 255 -20.00 5.70 0.83
N GLU A 256 -19.27 4.61 1.01
CA GLU A 256 -19.81 3.26 1.04
C GLU A 256 -20.04 2.85 2.49
N ASN A 257 -21.24 2.36 2.77
CA ASN A 257 -21.61 1.97 4.12
C ASN A 257 -22.00 0.49 4.14
N ARG A 258 -21.49 -0.23 5.12
CA ARG A 258 -21.93 -1.58 5.46
C ARG A 258 -22.36 -1.59 6.92
N GLN A 259 -23.64 -1.80 7.14
CA GLN A 259 -24.26 -1.84 8.46
C GLN A 259 -25.50 -2.71 8.43
N GLY A 260 -25.73 -3.45 9.48
CA GLY A 260 -26.94 -4.29 9.59
C GLY A 260 -26.83 -5.23 10.78
N LYS A 261 -27.90 -5.34 11.55
CA LYS A 261 -27.90 -6.21 12.73
C LYS A 261 -28.21 -7.66 12.43
N ASN A 262 -28.67 -7.94 11.23
CA ASN A 262 -28.95 -9.30 10.73
C ASN A 262 -27.79 -9.86 9.89
N ASP A 263 -26.73 -9.08 9.68
CA ASP A 263 -25.53 -9.53 9.01
C ASP A 263 -24.58 -10.12 10.06
N GLU A 264 -24.52 -11.43 10.13
CA GLU A 264 -23.69 -12.14 11.10
C GLU A 264 -22.19 -11.87 10.90
N GLU A 265 -21.78 -11.50 9.69
CA GLU A 265 -20.40 -11.11 9.40
C GLU A 265 -19.99 -9.81 10.13
N LEU A 266 -20.96 -8.94 10.45
CA LEU A 266 -20.71 -7.69 11.18
C LEU A 266 -20.66 -7.87 12.71
N ILE A 267 -20.86 -9.10 13.21
CA ILE A 267 -20.79 -9.43 14.62
C ILE A 267 -19.41 -10.06 14.88
N VAL A 268 -18.65 -9.42 15.77
CA VAL A 268 -17.34 -9.91 16.20
C VAL A 268 -17.34 -10.28 17.67
N GLY A 269 -16.61 -11.35 18.02
CA GLY A 269 -16.66 -11.97 19.34
C GLY A 269 -17.92 -12.83 19.56
N GLY A 270 -18.11 -13.26 20.80
CA GLY A 270 -19.25 -14.10 21.20
C GLY A 270 -19.08 -15.58 20.89
N ASP A 271 -17.89 -15.97 20.59
CA ASP A 271 -17.51 -17.37 20.37
C ASP A 271 -17.51 -18.14 21.70
N SER A 272 -17.35 -19.46 21.64
CA SER A 272 -17.35 -20.30 22.85
C SER A 272 -16.19 -19.90 23.78
N VAL A 273 -16.37 -20.13 25.06
CA VAL A 273 -15.27 -19.99 26.04
C VAL A 273 -14.10 -20.87 25.58
N GLY A 274 -12.95 -20.24 25.30
CA GLY A 274 -11.76 -20.93 24.78
C GLY A 274 -11.53 -20.76 23.30
N ASP A 275 -12.38 -20.00 22.58
CA ASP A 275 -12.11 -19.65 21.19
C ASP A 275 -10.97 -18.62 21.15
N VAL A 276 -9.84 -19.07 20.65
CA VAL A 276 -8.57 -18.32 20.68
C VAL A 276 -8.11 -17.90 19.29
N TYR A 277 -9.01 -18.01 18.31
CA TYR A 277 -8.67 -17.72 16.93
C TYR A 277 -9.02 -16.29 16.53
N MET A 278 -8.15 -15.70 15.71
CA MET A 278 -8.41 -14.43 15.06
C MET A 278 -9.67 -14.55 14.18
N LYS A 279 -10.53 -13.51 14.18
CA LYS A 279 -11.68 -13.44 13.29
C LYS A 279 -11.41 -12.49 12.14
N THR A 280 -11.40 -13.02 10.92
CA THR A 280 -11.34 -12.22 9.69
C THR A 280 -12.76 -11.95 9.19
N VAL A 281 -13.07 -10.68 8.99
CA VAL A 281 -14.32 -10.22 8.38
C VAL A 281 -14.02 -9.69 6.98
N LYS A 282 -14.63 -10.27 5.94
CA LYS A 282 -14.62 -9.68 4.59
C LYS A 282 -15.67 -8.58 4.53
N VAL A 283 -15.24 -7.32 4.56
CA VAL A 283 -16.15 -6.17 4.60
C VAL A 283 -16.72 -5.86 3.21
N TRP A 284 -15.89 -5.88 2.17
CA TRP A 284 -16.30 -5.77 0.77
C TRP A 284 -15.60 -6.82 -0.08
N SER A 285 -16.31 -7.31 -1.10
CA SER A 285 -15.78 -8.25 -2.09
C SER A 285 -15.65 -7.56 -3.44
N ALA A 286 -14.46 -7.67 -4.05
CA ALA A 286 -14.14 -7.15 -5.38
C ALA A 286 -14.61 -5.69 -5.61
N TYR A 287 -14.45 -4.83 -4.58
CA TYR A 287 -14.83 -3.42 -4.68
C TYR A 287 -13.91 -2.69 -5.67
N GLN A 288 -14.49 -2.09 -6.72
CA GLN A 288 -13.75 -1.33 -7.72
C GLN A 288 -13.49 0.10 -7.24
N PHE A 289 -12.23 0.44 -7.06
CA PHE A 289 -11.81 1.82 -6.86
C PHE A 289 -11.70 2.52 -8.21
N PRO A 290 -12.36 3.68 -8.40
CA PRO A 290 -12.39 4.34 -9.71
C PRO A 290 -11.13 5.16 -9.99
N THR A 291 -10.45 5.61 -8.93
CA THR A 291 -9.20 6.40 -9.01
C THR A 291 -8.16 5.85 -8.06
N SER A 292 -6.90 6.08 -8.40
CA SER A 292 -5.76 5.81 -7.53
C SER A 292 -5.55 6.97 -6.56
N ASP A 293 -5.21 6.66 -5.30
CA ASP A 293 -4.63 7.59 -4.35
C ASP A 293 -3.19 7.20 -3.98
N PHE A 294 -2.54 6.50 -4.90
CA PHE A 294 -1.15 6.10 -4.72
C PHE A 294 -0.27 7.33 -4.48
N TYR A 295 0.44 7.31 -3.37
CA TYR A 295 1.36 8.37 -3.00
C TYR A 295 2.72 8.14 -3.64
N ASP A 296 3.08 8.96 -4.61
CA ASP A 296 4.43 8.97 -5.17
C ASP A 296 5.29 10.04 -4.48
N ALA A 297 6.14 9.57 -3.56
CA ALA A 297 7.10 10.43 -2.89
C ALA A 297 8.05 11.13 -3.88
N MET A 298 8.34 10.53 -5.03
CA MET A 298 9.20 11.14 -6.05
C MET A 298 8.57 12.37 -6.69
N TRP A 299 7.25 12.34 -6.95
CA TRP A 299 6.54 13.48 -7.53
C TRP A 299 6.41 14.63 -6.52
N TYR A 300 6.14 14.32 -5.26
CA TYR A 300 5.97 15.31 -4.20
C TYR A 300 7.27 15.88 -3.66
N LEU A 301 8.38 15.16 -3.81
CA LEU A 301 9.73 15.65 -3.46
C LEU A 301 10.32 16.59 -4.50
N ASP A 302 9.63 16.86 -5.61
CA ASP A 302 10.00 17.93 -6.50
C ASP A 302 9.99 19.28 -5.76
N GLU A 303 11.04 20.11 -5.94
CA GLU A 303 11.20 21.38 -5.19
C GLU A 303 9.95 22.28 -5.23
N GLY A 304 9.16 22.20 -6.31
CA GLY A 304 7.89 22.91 -6.43
C GLY A 304 6.73 22.32 -5.63
N ASN A 305 6.85 21.12 -5.12
CA ASN A 305 5.77 20.37 -4.47
C ASN A 305 6.10 19.85 -3.07
N ALA A 306 7.33 20.06 -2.58
CA ALA A 306 7.77 19.57 -1.27
C ALA A 306 6.87 20.04 -0.13
N ASP A 307 6.39 21.28 -0.18
CA ASP A 307 5.48 21.83 0.82
C ASP A 307 4.08 21.21 0.77
N LYS A 308 3.71 20.59 -0.35
CA LYS A 308 2.38 19.98 -0.55
C LYS A 308 2.26 18.58 0.04
N VAL A 309 3.37 17.94 0.40
CA VAL A 309 3.40 16.62 1.04
C VAL A 309 2.56 16.60 2.31
N ASN A 310 2.61 17.66 3.10
CA ASN A 310 1.87 17.79 4.34
C ASN A 310 0.39 18.20 4.15
N GLU A 311 0.00 18.59 2.92
CA GLU A 311 -1.37 19.02 2.60
C GLU A 311 -2.21 17.88 1.97
N ILE A 312 -1.62 16.70 1.76
CA ILE A 312 -2.31 15.57 1.14
C ILE A 312 -3.38 15.05 2.10
N SER A 313 -4.62 15.35 1.77
CA SER A 313 -5.76 14.78 2.48
C SER A 313 -5.97 13.34 2.02
N PRO A 314 -6.09 12.37 2.94
CA PRO A 314 -6.38 10.99 2.57
C PRO A 314 -7.64 10.90 1.71
N LYS A 315 -7.52 10.28 0.54
CA LYS A 315 -8.64 10.08 -0.38
C LYS A 315 -9.49 8.89 0.03
N THR A 316 -8.81 7.80 0.43
CA THR A 316 -9.45 6.59 0.90
C THR A 316 -9.30 6.46 2.40
N THR A 317 -10.44 6.37 3.12
CA THR A 317 -10.45 6.12 4.56
C THR A 317 -11.46 5.05 4.91
N LEU A 318 -11.20 4.31 6.00
CA LEU A 318 -12.11 3.31 6.55
C LEU A 318 -12.45 3.62 8.01
N GLU A 319 -13.71 3.98 8.28
CA GLU A 319 -14.25 4.09 9.64
C GLU A 319 -14.81 2.72 10.07
N ILE A 320 -14.41 2.27 11.26
CA ILE A 320 -14.93 1.08 11.94
C ILE A 320 -15.54 1.55 13.24
N LYS A 321 -16.84 1.27 13.44
CA LYS A 321 -17.59 1.78 14.59
C LYS A 321 -18.54 0.72 15.13
N THR A 322 -18.78 0.68 16.44
CA THR A 322 -19.86 -0.15 16.96
C THR A 322 -21.24 0.37 16.52
N ASN A 323 -22.18 -0.56 16.32
CA ASN A 323 -23.57 -0.27 15.98
C ASN A 323 -24.48 -0.90 17.06
N VAL A 324 -24.37 -0.38 18.29
CA VAL A 324 -25.01 -0.90 19.49
C VAL A 324 -25.91 0.16 20.10
N THR A 325 -27.21 -0.09 20.20
CA THR A 325 -28.17 0.78 20.88
C THR A 325 -28.01 0.71 22.40
N ASN A 326 -28.51 1.69 23.13
CA ASN A 326 -28.48 1.65 24.58
C ASN A 326 -29.30 0.49 25.18
N ALA A 327 -30.35 0.06 24.49
CA ALA A 327 -31.15 -1.11 24.91
C ALA A 327 -30.43 -2.45 24.73
N GLU A 328 -29.47 -2.51 23.83
CA GLU A 328 -28.67 -3.71 23.55
C GLU A 328 -27.39 -3.79 24.37
N LEU A 329 -26.93 -2.63 24.86
CA LEU A 329 -25.68 -2.52 25.61
C LEU A 329 -25.75 -3.34 26.90
N ASN A 330 -24.74 -4.22 27.08
CA ASN A 330 -24.60 -5.18 28.20
C ASN A 330 -25.75 -6.22 28.30
N VAL A 331 -26.70 -6.20 27.39
CA VAL A 331 -27.75 -7.23 27.27
C VAL A 331 -27.41 -8.22 26.15
N LYS A 332 -27.10 -7.70 24.97
CA LYS A 332 -26.79 -8.49 23.77
C LYS A 332 -25.38 -8.23 23.26
N TYR A 333 -24.92 -6.99 23.37
CA TYR A 333 -23.63 -6.53 22.85
C TYR A 333 -22.89 -5.65 23.85
N VAL A 334 -21.56 -5.56 23.66
CA VAL A 334 -20.71 -4.59 24.32
C VAL A 334 -20.23 -3.53 23.31
N ARG A 335 -19.82 -2.36 23.78
CA ARG A 335 -19.20 -1.31 22.96
C ARG A 335 -17.67 -1.42 23.06
N ARG A 336 -17.15 -2.57 22.59
CA ARG A 336 -15.72 -2.85 22.55
C ARG A 336 -15.41 -3.77 21.38
N PHE A 337 -14.30 -3.52 20.71
CA PHE A 337 -13.71 -4.39 19.70
C PHE A 337 -12.19 -4.21 19.67
N ARG A 338 -11.50 -5.15 19.03
CA ARG A 338 -10.04 -5.18 18.97
C ARG A 338 -9.62 -5.45 17.54
N ILE A 339 -8.89 -4.50 16.94
CA ILE A 339 -8.41 -4.59 15.55
C ILE A 339 -6.94 -4.99 15.59
N ASP A 340 -6.61 -6.06 14.89
CA ASP A 340 -5.26 -6.44 14.52
C ASP A 340 -4.82 -5.62 13.30
N ARG A 341 -5.47 -5.83 12.17
CA ARG A 341 -5.13 -5.12 10.93
C ARG A 341 -6.31 -5.04 9.96
N ILE A 342 -6.14 -4.12 9.01
CA ILE A 342 -7.01 -3.94 7.84
C ILE A 342 -6.21 -4.37 6.60
N ARG A 343 -6.83 -5.14 5.70
CA ARG A 343 -6.17 -5.61 4.48
C ARG A 343 -7.03 -5.33 3.25
N PHE A 344 -6.42 -4.65 2.27
CA PHE A 344 -6.96 -4.49 0.93
C PHE A 344 -6.19 -5.45 0.03
N VAL A 345 -6.80 -6.55 -0.33
CA VAL A 345 -6.17 -7.60 -1.14
C VAL A 345 -6.68 -7.48 -2.57
N PRO A 346 -5.80 -7.31 -3.58
CA PRO A 346 -6.22 -7.26 -4.97
C PRO A 346 -7.10 -8.46 -5.32
N ALA A 347 -8.30 -8.19 -5.82
CA ALA A 347 -9.22 -9.25 -6.19
C ALA A 347 -8.74 -9.91 -7.49
N LYS A 348 -8.73 -11.25 -7.52
CA LYS A 348 -8.38 -11.99 -8.74
C LYS A 348 -9.42 -11.67 -9.81
N ASN A 349 -8.95 -11.30 -10.99
CA ASN A 349 -9.80 -11.24 -12.17
C ASN A 349 -10.18 -12.68 -12.51
N ASN A 350 -11.44 -13.02 -12.28
CA ASN A 350 -12.02 -14.28 -12.73
C ASN A 350 -12.35 -14.19 -14.21
#